data_fd24772adf283447cfaf41e4145108d3
#
_entry.id   fd24772adf283447cfaf41e4145108d3
#
_cell.length_a   1.000
_cell.length_b   1.000
_cell.length_c   1.000
_cell.angle_alpha   90.00
_cell.angle_beta   90.00
_cell.angle_gamma   90.00
#
_symmetry.space_group_name_H-M   'P 1'
#
loop_
_entity.id
_entity.type
_entity.pdbx_description
1 polymer ?
#
loop_
_entity_poly.entity_id
_entity_poly.type
_entity_poly.pdbx_seq_one_letter_code
_entity_poly.pdbx_strand_id
1 'polypeptide(L)'
;MPPLSIMIKPASSLCNLRCKYCFYCDVAENRESFSFGVMNEATAERLIKSALNFADGESVAFAFQGGEPLIAGLEYFRFFVSCVRENNKKNSRIFYSVQTNGTLVTDEWCEFFRENEFLVGLSLDGDREDNRFRLDAKGNNTYFKILKAAEKLRKHAVEFNILVVLTGYCADRCEKVYKYFRDNGFKYLQFIPCLRPFGDESESELYMTSEQYAAFLIKTFNLYVKDFVRGNYVSVRLFDNWVRMFLKEKPEQCGLCGHCTHQLVVEGNGNLYPCDFFCTDEWLLGNIKNTSVEAALTGKKEEEFIRESLAPDERCKGCRFFPLCRGQGCKRQKLHADYCFAYKAFFSSCLPLFRAFGREKQGF
;
A
#
# COMPACT_ATOMS: atom_id res chain seq x y z
N MET A 1 16.24 -14.78 -10.93
CA MET A 1 15.04 -14.00 -11.34
C MET A 1 14.83 -12.84 -10.36
N PRO A 2 14.10 -11.77 -10.70
CA PRO A 2 13.83 -10.73 -9.72
C PRO A 2 12.96 -11.28 -8.58
N PRO A 3 13.03 -10.65 -7.36
CA PRO A 3 12.16 -11.01 -6.26
C PRO A 3 10.69 -10.93 -6.66
N LEU A 4 9.89 -11.95 -6.32
CA LEU A 4 8.47 -11.99 -6.63
C LEU A 4 7.66 -11.36 -5.49
N SER A 5 6.74 -10.44 -5.81
CA SER A 5 5.75 -9.93 -4.87
C SER A 5 4.34 -10.19 -5.41
N ILE A 6 3.53 -10.85 -4.59
CA ILE A 6 2.14 -11.16 -4.93
C ILE A 6 1.22 -10.58 -3.87
N MET A 7 0.23 -9.80 -4.31
CA MET A 7 -0.85 -9.34 -3.45
C MET A 7 -2.02 -10.31 -3.55
N ILE A 8 -2.50 -10.79 -2.43
CA ILE A 8 -3.58 -11.78 -2.34
C ILE A 8 -4.78 -11.14 -1.66
N LYS A 9 -5.94 -11.29 -2.25
CA LYS A 9 -7.23 -10.85 -1.71
C LYS A 9 -8.03 -12.06 -1.20
N PRO A 10 -7.68 -12.58 -0.01
CA PRO A 10 -8.20 -13.87 0.45
C PRO A 10 -9.70 -13.84 0.71
N ALA A 11 -10.25 -12.67 1.02
CA ALA A 11 -11.68 -12.45 1.23
C ALA A 11 -12.31 -11.55 0.15
N SER A 12 -11.62 -11.34 -1.01
CA SER A 12 -12.10 -10.46 -2.08
C SER A 12 -12.51 -9.08 -1.54
N SER A 13 -13.71 -8.61 -1.86
CA SER A 13 -14.28 -7.34 -1.38
C SER A 13 -15.04 -7.44 -0.05
N LEU A 14 -15.10 -8.62 0.58
CA LEU A 14 -15.75 -8.76 1.87
C LEU A 14 -15.02 -7.92 2.93
N CYS A 15 -15.79 -7.05 3.59
CA CYS A 15 -15.26 -6.19 4.66
C CYS A 15 -16.33 -5.95 5.72
N ASN A 16 -15.92 -5.90 6.98
CA ASN A 16 -16.77 -5.57 8.11
C ASN A 16 -16.86 -4.06 8.39
N LEU A 17 -16.16 -3.22 7.60
CA LEU A 17 -16.26 -1.77 7.64
C LEU A 17 -16.94 -1.21 6.38
N ARG A 18 -17.31 0.08 6.46
CA ARG A 18 -17.88 0.89 5.37
C ARG A 18 -17.19 2.26 5.34
N CYS A 19 -15.88 2.25 5.09
CA CYS A 19 -15.08 3.48 4.98
C CYS A 19 -15.54 4.29 3.77
N LYS A 20 -15.77 5.59 3.95
CA LYS A 20 -16.34 6.47 2.91
C LYS A 20 -15.42 6.67 1.69
N TYR A 21 -14.13 6.39 1.83
CA TYR A 21 -13.10 6.56 0.80
C TYR A 21 -12.55 5.21 0.29
N CYS A 22 -13.27 4.10 0.48
CA CYS A 22 -12.75 2.78 0.15
C CYS A 22 -12.59 2.61 -1.37
N PHE A 23 -11.36 2.74 -1.87
CA PHE A 23 -11.08 2.54 -3.29
C PHE A 23 -11.43 1.14 -3.78
N TYR A 24 -11.32 0.15 -2.88
CA TYR A 24 -11.57 -1.23 -3.28
C TYR A 24 -13.06 -1.56 -3.42
N CYS A 25 -13.92 -0.81 -2.73
CA CYS A 25 -15.37 -0.86 -2.95
C CYS A 25 -15.69 -0.34 -4.37
N ASP A 26 -15.12 0.81 -4.75
CA ASP A 26 -15.24 1.36 -6.10
C ASP A 26 -14.72 0.37 -7.17
N VAL A 27 -13.53 -0.21 -7.00
CA VAL A 27 -13.03 -1.24 -7.91
C VAL A 27 -13.98 -2.42 -8.03
N ALA A 28 -14.56 -2.88 -6.90
CA ALA A 28 -15.49 -4.00 -6.89
C ALA A 28 -16.84 -3.68 -7.55
N GLU A 29 -17.28 -2.43 -7.49
CA GLU A 29 -18.50 -1.93 -8.16
C GLU A 29 -18.31 -1.77 -9.68
N ASN A 30 -17.07 -1.60 -10.14
CA ASN A 30 -16.70 -1.45 -11.55
C ASN A 30 -16.26 -2.78 -12.21
N ARG A 31 -16.81 -3.90 -11.76
CA ARG A 31 -16.60 -5.22 -12.36
C ARG A 31 -17.88 -6.05 -12.31
N GLU A 32 -17.98 -7.07 -13.14
CA GLU A 32 -19.18 -7.92 -13.26
C GLU A 32 -19.60 -8.53 -11.92
N SER A 33 -18.63 -8.93 -11.08
CA SER A 33 -18.90 -9.51 -9.76
C SER A 33 -18.32 -8.66 -8.65
N PHE A 34 -19.16 -8.14 -7.77
CA PHE A 34 -18.73 -7.33 -6.61
C PHE A 34 -17.80 -8.10 -5.67
N SER A 35 -18.06 -9.38 -5.42
CA SER A 35 -17.24 -10.22 -4.57
C SER A 35 -17.07 -11.62 -5.12
N PHE A 36 -15.86 -12.15 -5.05
CA PHE A 36 -15.54 -13.53 -5.40
C PHE A 36 -15.49 -14.45 -4.17
N GLY A 37 -15.92 -13.96 -3.01
CA GLY A 37 -15.93 -14.73 -1.76
C GLY A 37 -14.53 -14.97 -1.17
N VAL A 38 -14.45 -15.96 -0.30
CA VAL A 38 -13.19 -16.36 0.36
C VAL A 38 -12.44 -17.36 -0.54
N MET A 39 -11.13 -17.16 -0.68
CA MET A 39 -10.26 -18.06 -1.44
C MET A 39 -10.24 -19.45 -0.78
N ASN A 40 -10.54 -20.47 -1.56
CA ASN A 40 -10.44 -21.84 -1.09
C ASN A 40 -9.01 -22.37 -1.11
N GLU A 41 -8.76 -23.42 -0.33
CA GLU A 41 -7.44 -24.04 -0.16
C GLU A 41 -6.82 -24.50 -1.48
N ALA A 42 -7.62 -25.10 -2.39
CA ALA A 42 -7.12 -25.57 -3.68
C ALA A 42 -6.64 -24.42 -4.58
N THR A 43 -7.28 -23.25 -4.52
CA THR A 43 -6.83 -22.04 -5.23
C THR A 43 -5.54 -21.49 -4.61
N ALA A 44 -5.47 -21.42 -3.29
CA ALA A 44 -4.28 -20.98 -2.57
C ALA A 44 -3.07 -21.89 -2.83
N GLU A 45 -3.26 -23.22 -2.80
CA GLU A 45 -2.22 -24.20 -3.08
C GLU A 45 -1.66 -24.05 -4.51
N ARG A 46 -2.53 -23.90 -5.51
CA ARG A 46 -2.11 -23.67 -6.91
C ARG A 46 -1.30 -22.39 -7.05
N LEU A 47 -1.75 -21.31 -6.42
CA LEU A 47 -1.03 -20.04 -6.39
C LEU A 47 0.36 -20.19 -5.76
N ILE A 48 0.45 -20.83 -4.60
CA ILE A 48 1.71 -21.06 -3.88
C ILE A 48 2.68 -21.86 -4.74
N LYS A 49 2.23 -22.97 -5.30
CA LYS A 49 3.07 -23.81 -6.17
C LYS A 49 3.56 -23.04 -7.41
N SER A 50 2.68 -22.29 -8.06
CA SER A 50 3.04 -21.48 -9.23
C SER A 50 4.03 -20.36 -8.88
N ALA A 51 3.85 -19.70 -7.73
CA ALA A 51 4.72 -18.64 -7.25
C ALA A 51 6.13 -19.15 -6.91
N LEU A 52 6.21 -20.26 -6.17
CA LEU A 52 7.49 -20.87 -5.77
C LEU A 52 8.24 -21.45 -6.98
N ASN A 53 7.53 -22.01 -7.95
CA ASN A 53 8.14 -22.46 -9.20
C ASN A 53 8.73 -21.30 -10.01
N PHE A 54 8.00 -20.19 -10.12
CA PHE A 54 8.49 -18.99 -10.81
C PHE A 54 9.69 -18.35 -10.09
N ALA A 55 9.65 -18.30 -8.76
CA ALA A 55 10.74 -17.70 -7.97
C ALA A 55 12.04 -18.49 -8.04
N ASP A 56 11.98 -19.81 -8.25
CA ASP A 56 13.13 -20.68 -8.48
C ASP A 56 14.25 -20.57 -7.41
N GLY A 57 13.87 -20.44 -6.14
CA GLY A 57 14.81 -20.26 -5.02
C GLY A 57 15.03 -18.79 -4.62
N GLU A 58 14.61 -17.82 -5.44
CA GLU A 58 14.64 -16.40 -5.07
C GLU A 58 13.55 -16.05 -4.05
N SER A 59 13.57 -14.82 -3.54
CA SER A 59 12.63 -14.41 -2.52
C SER A 59 11.20 -14.24 -3.06
N VAL A 60 10.21 -14.59 -2.22
CA VAL A 60 8.78 -14.41 -2.50
C VAL A 60 8.12 -13.66 -1.34
N ALA A 61 7.41 -12.58 -1.67
CA ALA A 61 6.57 -11.84 -0.74
C ALA A 61 5.10 -12.12 -1.01
N PHE A 62 4.39 -12.63 0.00
CA PHE A 62 2.93 -12.79 0.00
C PHE A 62 2.32 -11.68 0.84
N ALA A 63 1.62 -10.74 0.19
CA ALA A 63 0.98 -9.60 0.81
C ALA A 63 -0.55 -9.78 0.80
N PHE A 64 -1.18 -9.87 1.96
CA PHE A 64 -2.63 -10.05 2.08
C PHE A 64 -3.31 -8.70 2.22
N GLN A 65 -4.27 -8.42 1.35
CA GLN A 65 -5.03 -7.18 1.30
C GLN A 65 -6.42 -7.43 0.69
N GLY A 66 -7.21 -6.39 0.42
CA GLY A 66 -8.52 -6.50 -0.24
C GLY A 66 -9.59 -5.76 0.54
N GLY A 67 -10.73 -6.38 0.80
CA GLY A 67 -11.73 -5.88 1.74
C GLY A 67 -11.16 -5.88 3.15
N GLU A 68 -11.43 -6.92 3.93
CA GLU A 68 -10.70 -7.19 5.18
C GLU A 68 -10.15 -8.62 5.13
N PRO A 69 -8.85 -8.82 4.98
CA PRO A 69 -8.27 -10.15 4.78
C PRO A 69 -8.50 -11.11 5.96
N LEU A 70 -8.61 -10.58 7.20
CA LEU A 70 -8.84 -11.43 8.38
C LEU A 70 -10.24 -12.08 8.41
N ILE A 71 -11.16 -11.67 7.54
CA ILE A 71 -12.44 -12.35 7.33
C ILE A 71 -12.25 -13.78 6.81
N ALA A 72 -11.16 -14.05 6.09
CA ALA A 72 -10.84 -15.41 5.65
C ALA A 72 -10.61 -16.39 6.83
N GLY A 73 -10.39 -15.86 8.03
CA GLY A 73 -10.21 -16.64 9.27
C GLY A 73 -8.77 -17.09 9.50
N LEU A 74 -8.42 -17.31 10.77
CA LEU A 74 -7.06 -17.68 11.16
C LEU A 74 -6.64 -19.05 10.60
N GLU A 75 -7.57 -19.99 10.50
CA GLU A 75 -7.30 -21.33 9.95
C GLU A 75 -6.87 -21.29 8.48
N TYR A 76 -7.46 -20.37 7.69
CA TYR A 76 -7.02 -20.14 6.31
C TYR A 76 -5.54 -19.68 6.27
N PHE A 77 -5.15 -18.77 7.14
CA PHE A 77 -3.77 -18.27 7.20
C PHE A 77 -2.79 -19.34 7.70
N ARG A 78 -3.19 -20.15 8.67
CA ARG A 78 -2.41 -21.33 9.12
C ARG A 78 -2.20 -22.32 7.99
N PHE A 79 -3.27 -22.67 7.27
CA PHE A 79 -3.19 -23.50 6.09
C PHE A 79 -2.22 -22.92 5.04
N PHE A 80 -2.37 -21.62 4.71
CA PHE A 80 -1.54 -20.95 3.71
C PHE A 80 -0.04 -21.05 4.06
N VAL A 81 0.32 -20.72 5.28
CA VAL A 81 1.72 -20.78 5.76
C VAL A 81 2.25 -22.22 5.77
N SER A 82 1.46 -23.19 6.20
CA SER A 82 1.83 -24.62 6.15
C SER A 82 2.06 -25.07 4.71
N CYS A 83 1.14 -24.73 3.83
CA CYS A 83 1.26 -25.06 2.40
C CYS A 83 2.51 -24.45 1.75
N VAL A 84 2.86 -23.20 2.10
CA VAL A 84 4.11 -22.57 1.64
C VAL A 84 5.32 -23.36 2.14
N ARG A 85 5.39 -23.70 3.43
CA ARG A 85 6.50 -24.48 4.02
C ARG A 85 6.67 -25.85 3.34
N GLU A 86 5.56 -26.54 3.10
CA GLU A 86 5.55 -27.85 2.47
C GLU A 86 6.01 -27.83 1.00
N ASN A 87 5.70 -26.75 0.28
CA ASN A 87 6.01 -26.64 -1.15
C ASN A 87 7.30 -25.87 -1.46
N ASN A 88 7.94 -25.22 -0.48
CA ASN A 88 9.18 -24.45 -0.66
C ASN A 88 10.42 -25.36 -0.75
N LYS A 89 10.49 -26.20 -1.75
CA LYS A 89 11.58 -27.20 -1.94
C LYS A 89 12.92 -26.58 -2.33
N LYS A 90 12.90 -25.34 -2.86
CA LYS A 90 14.11 -24.61 -3.29
C LYS A 90 14.62 -23.61 -2.26
N ASN A 91 14.05 -23.62 -1.05
CA ASN A 91 14.44 -22.74 0.06
C ASN A 91 14.37 -21.25 -0.29
N SER A 92 13.35 -20.83 -1.05
CA SER A 92 13.07 -19.43 -1.29
C SER A 92 12.88 -18.70 0.05
N ARG A 93 13.43 -17.49 0.17
CA ARG A 93 13.16 -16.63 1.33
C ARG A 93 11.74 -16.09 1.24
N ILE A 94 10.90 -16.38 2.23
CA ILE A 94 9.49 -15.98 2.23
C ILE A 94 9.29 -14.79 3.15
N PHE A 95 8.49 -13.82 2.67
CA PHE A 95 8.03 -12.67 3.45
C PHE A 95 6.51 -12.65 3.47
N TYR A 96 5.94 -12.39 4.64
CA TYR A 96 4.51 -12.25 4.80
C TYR A 96 4.16 -10.84 5.24
N SER A 97 3.10 -10.27 4.66
CA SER A 97 2.50 -9.03 5.17
C SER A 97 0.99 -9.08 5.08
N VAL A 98 0.32 -8.35 5.95
CA VAL A 98 -1.13 -8.22 5.93
C VAL A 98 -1.54 -6.78 6.17
N GLN A 99 -2.41 -6.26 5.31
CA GLN A 99 -3.04 -4.95 5.48
C GLN A 99 -4.43 -5.16 6.08
N THR A 100 -4.64 -4.69 7.31
CA THR A 100 -5.90 -4.88 8.04
C THR A 100 -6.45 -3.58 8.61
N ASN A 101 -7.77 -3.51 8.74
CA ASN A 101 -8.44 -2.46 9.50
C ASN A 101 -8.31 -2.65 11.03
N GLY A 102 -7.74 -3.74 11.49
CA GLY A 102 -7.42 -4.04 12.88
C GLY A 102 -8.60 -4.49 13.75
N THR A 103 -9.83 -4.33 13.31
CA THR A 103 -11.00 -4.58 14.18
C THR A 103 -11.24 -6.05 14.53
N LEU A 104 -10.62 -6.97 13.79
CA LEU A 104 -10.68 -8.42 14.00
C LEU A 104 -9.42 -8.99 14.68
N VAL A 105 -8.43 -8.15 14.99
CA VAL A 105 -7.17 -8.59 15.62
C VAL A 105 -7.42 -9.03 17.06
N THR A 106 -7.11 -10.29 17.36
CA THR A 106 -7.13 -10.92 18.69
C THR A 106 -5.71 -11.19 19.17
N ASP A 107 -5.54 -11.63 20.42
CA ASP A 107 -4.23 -12.08 20.92
C ASP A 107 -3.73 -13.29 20.13
N GLU A 108 -4.61 -14.21 19.73
CA GLU A 108 -4.27 -15.38 18.90
C GLU A 108 -3.76 -14.98 17.50
N TRP A 109 -4.36 -13.96 16.86
CA TRP A 109 -3.83 -13.37 15.62
C TRP A 109 -2.43 -12.79 15.83
N CYS A 110 -2.20 -12.10 16.96
CA CYS A 110 -0.89 -11.51 17.23
C CYS A 110 0.19 -12.59 17.46
N GLU A 111 -0.14 -13.69 18.12
CA GLU A 111 0.74 -14.84 18.27
C GLU A 111 1.12 -15.43 16.91
N PHE A 112 0.11 -15.68 16.06
CA PHE A 112 0.33 -16.17 14.69
C PHE A 112 1.20 -15.22 13.86
N PHE A 113 0.95 -13.91 13.91
CA PHE A 113 1.74 -12.94 13.18
C PHE A 113 3.20 -12.91 13.63
N ARG A 114 3.44 -12.93 14.93
CA ARG A 114 4.79 -12.99 15.49
C ARG A 114 5.53 -14.26 15.09
N GLU A 115 4.90 -15.43 15.26
CA GLU A 115 5.51 -16.73 14.96
C GLU A 115 5.88 -16.93 13.49
N ASN A 116 5.15 -16.26 12.60
CA ASN A 116 5.35 -16.33 11.14
C ASN A 116 5.97 -15.05 10.56
N GLU A 117 6.48 -14.15 11.40
CA GLU A 117 7.18 -12.91 11.02
C GLU A 117 6.36 -12.05 10.04
N PHE A 118 5.06 -11.91 10.28
CA PHE A 118 4.21 -11.03 9.48
C PHE A 118 4.50 -9.57 9.77
N LEU A 119 4.68 -8.77 8.71
CA LEU A 119 4.56 -7.32 8.80
C LEU A 119 3.09 -6.91 8.71
N VAL A 120 2.56 -6.27 9.73
CA VAL A 120 1.17 -5.84 9.78
C VAL A 120 1.05 -4.37 9.37
N GLY A 121 0.28 -4.07 8.32
CA GLY A 121 -0.14 -2.72 7.99
C GLY A 121 -1.47 -2.43 8.68
N LEU A 122 -1.45 -1.60 9.73
CA LEU A 122 -2.66 -1.23 10.47
C LEU A 122 -3.24 0.07 9.91
N SER A 123 -4.49 0.03 9.52
CA SER A 123 -5.20 1.19 8.97
C SER A 123 -5.68 2.14 10.08
N LEU A 124 -5.11 3.34 10.18
CA LEU A 124 -5.51 4.39 11.13
C LEU A 124 -5.19 5.77 10.55
N ASP A 125 -6.15 6.71 10.55
CA ASP A 125 -5.98 8.00 9.86
C ASP A 125 -5.55 9.16 10.76
N GLY A 126 -5.38 8.93 12.05
CA GLY A 126 -5.01 9.92 13.05
C GLY A 126 -5.77 9.74 14.36
N ASP A 127 -6.16 10.84 15.03
CA ASP A 127 -7.00 10.77 16.22
C ASP A 127 -8.45 10.36 15.85
N ARG A 128 -9.35 10.35 16.85
CA ARG A 128 -10.75 9.97 16.65
C ARG A 128 -11.45 10.82 15.59
N GLU A 129 -11.12 12.09 15.50
CA GLU A 129 -11.71 13.00 14.54
C GLU A 129 -11.14 12.79 13.14
N ASP A 130 -9.84 12.60 13.03
CA ASP A 130 -9.17 12.31 11.75
C ASP A 130 -9.62 10.95 11.19
N ASN A 131 -9.95 9.98 12.07
CA ASN A 131 -10.46 8.64 11.71
C ASN A 131 -11.98 8.62 11.41
N ARG A 132 -12.62 9.79 11.19
CA ARG A 132 -14.09 9.96 11.04
C ARG A 132 -14.69 9.24 9.85
N PHE A 133 -13.90 8.93 8.84
CA PHE A 133 -14.36 8.26 7.62
C PHE A 133 -14.24 6.73 7.67
N ARG A 134 -13.58 6.16 8.71
CA ARG A 134 -13.51 4.72 8.94
C ARG A 134 -14.67 4.27 9.83
N LEU A 135 -15.74 3.84 9.18
CA LEU A 135 -17.01 3.52 9.86
C LEU A 135 -17.25 2.01 9.80
N ASP A 136 -17.85 1.49 10.86
CA ASP A 136 -18.43 0.13 10.83
C ASP A 136 -19.75 0.10 10.02
N ALA A 137 -20.35 -1.09 9.86
CA ALA A 137 -21.60 -1.26 9.10
C ALA A 137 -22.80 -0.49 9.70
N LYS A 138 -22.69 -0.04 10.97
CA LYS A 138 -23.72 0.75 11.67
C LYS A 138 -23.42 2.25 11.62
N GLY A 139 -22.36 2.67 10.94
CA GLY A 139 -21.93 4.08 10.86
C GLY A 139 -21.16 4.59 12.07
N ASN A 140 -20.71 3.71 12.98
CA ASN A 140 -19.91 4.12 14.13
C ASN A 140 -18.42 4.24 13.78
N ASN A 141 -17.76 5.24 14.35
CA ASN A 141 -16.31 5.41 14.23
C ASN A 141 -15.55 4.24 14.89
N THR A 142 -14.56 3.71 14.20
CA THR A 142 -13.82 2.51 14.63
C THR A 142 -12.53 2.79 15.39
N TYR A 143 -12.18 4.06 15.63
CA TYR A 143 -10.92 4.51 16.23
C TYR A 143 -10.50 3.71 17.46
N PHE A 144 -11.35 3.58 18.47
CA PHE A 144 -10.99 2.86 19.71
C PHE A 144 -10.76 1.35 19.50
N LYS A 145 -11.46 0.74 18.54
CA LYS A 145 -11.22 -0.67 18.17
C LYS A 145 -9.83 -0.84 17.56
N ILE A 146 -9.43 0.10 16.70
CA ILE A 146 -8.13 0.08 16.03
C ILE A 146 -6.99 0.34 17.03
N LEU A 147 -7.17 1.28 17.98
CA LEU A 147 -6.16 1.49 19.04
C LEU A 147 -5.93 0.24 19.90
N LYS A 148 -7.01 -0.46 20.26
CA LYS A 148 -6.89 -1.75 20.98
C LYS A 148 -6.11 -2.79 20.17
N ALA A 149 -6.27 -2.81 18.84
CA ALA A 149 -5.47 -3.68 17.99
C ALA A 149 -3.99 -3.27 18.01
N ALA A 150 -3.68 -1.97 17.93
CA ALA A 150 -2.30 -1.48 18.04
C ALA A 150 -1.65 -1.84 19.39
N GLU A 151 -2.40 -1.74 20.49
CA GLU A 151 -1.94 -2.14 21.82
C GLU A 151 -1.61 -3.64 21.89
N LYS A 152 -2.47 -4.49 21.30
CA LYS A 152 -2.24 -5.95 21.22
C LYS A 152 -0.99 -6.26 20.38
N LEU A 153 -0.86 -5.65 19.18
CA LEU A 153 0.32 -5.84 18.34
C LEU A 153 1.61 -5.48 19.08
N ARG A 154 1.63 -4.35 19.82
CA ARG A 154 2.77 -3.96 20.67
C ARG A 154 3.04 -4.96 21.79
N LYS A 155 1.99 -5.38 22.52
CA LYS A 155 2.09 -6.36 23.62
C LYS A 155 2.73 -7.67 23.17
N HIS A 156 2.41 -8.12 21.96
CA HIS A 156 2.92 -9.37 21.38
C HIS A 156 4.20 -9.18 20.55
N ALA A 157 4.79 -7.97 20.54
CA ALA A 157 5.98 -7.63 19.76
C ALA A 157 5.85 -7.97 18.27
N VAL A 158 4.67 -7.73 17.70
CA VAL A 158 4.43 -7.85 16.25
C VAL A 158 4.90 -6.59 15.55
N GLU A 159 5.69 -6.74 14.49
CA GLU A 159 6.11 -5.62 13.64
C GLU A 159 4.93 -5.05 12.86
N PHE A 160 4.70 -3.75 12.99
CA PHE A 160 3.61 -3.09 12.24
C PHE A 160 3.93 -1.65 11.86
N ASN A 161 3.31 -1.22 10.78
CA ASN A 161 3.29 0.17 10.32
C ASN A 161 1.84 0.70 10.25
N ILE A 162 1.70 2.01 10.21
CA ILE A 162 0.40 2.66 10.07
C ILE A 162 0.19 3.11 8.63
N LEU A 163 -0.98 2.73 8.07
CA LEU A 163 -1.42 3.25 6.78
C LEU A 163 -2.54 4.27 6.99
N VAL A 164 -2.28 5.47 6.49
CA VAL A 164 -3.16 6.64 6.59
C VAL A 164 -3.72 6.93 5.20
N VAL A 165 -5.04 6.98 5.06
CA VAL A 165 -5.64 7.53 3.85
C VAL A 165 -5.60 9.04 3.94
N LEU A 166 -4.79 9.66 3.10
CA LEU A 166 -4.61 11.10 3.05
C LEU A 166 -5.77 11.73 2.26
N THR A 167 -6.81 12.12 2.98
CA THR A 167 -7.95 12.90 2.46
C THR A 167 -7.62 14.39 2.45
N GLY A 168 -8.45 15.22 1.77
CA GLY A 168 -8.36 16.69 1.86
C GLY A 168 -8.46 17.17 3.30
N TYR A 169 -9.40 16.60 4.06
CA TYR A 169 -9.55 16.88 5.49
C TYR A 169 -8.27 16.55 6.31
N CYS A 170 -7.66 15.41 6.05
CA CYS A 170 -6.40 15.02 6.71
C CYS A 170 -5.23 15.92 6.28
N ALA A 171 -5.17 16.32 5.00
CA ALA A 171 -4.11 17.20 4.47
C ALA A 171 -4.12 18.58 5.14
N ASP A 172 -5.27 19.17 5.38
CA ASP A 172 -5.41 20.45 6.10
C ASP A 172 -4.94 20.37 7.56
N ARG A 173 -4.98 19.19 8.15
CA ARG A 173 -4.61 18.89 9.54
C ARG A 173 -3.26 18.17 9.67
N CYS A 174 -2.48 18.10 8.61
CA CYS A 174 -1.30 17.25 8.47
C CYS A 174 -0.29 17.34 9.62
N GLU A 175 -0.02 18.55 10.16
CA GLU A 175 0.89 18.73 11.29
C GLU A 175 0.35 18.10 12.58
N LYS A 176 -0.97 18.21 12.82
CA LYS A 176 -1.65 17.58 13.97
C LYS A 176 -1.59 16.07 13.83
N VAL A 177 -1.93 15.54 12.65
CA VAL A 177 -1.92 14.09 12.35
C VAL A 177 -0.51 13.51 12.52
N TYR A 178 0.51 14.16 11.97
CA TYR A 178 1.90 13.71 12.12
C TYR A 178 2.32 13.68 13.59
N LYS A 179 2.06 14.78 14.33
CA LYS A 179 2.39 14.88 15.76
C LYS A 179 1.65 13.85 16.58
N TYR A 180 0.36 13.60 16.27
CA TYR A 180 -0.42 12.55 16.92
C TYR A 180 0.27 11.18 16.82
N PHE A 181 0.69 10.77 15.64
CA PHE A 181 1.38 9.48 15.46
C PHE A 181 2.72 9.44 16.20
N ARG A 182 3.54 10.47 16.04
CA ARG A 182 4.83 10.58 16.72
C ARG A 182 4.69 10.49 18.24
N ASP A 183 3.79 11.28 18.83
CA ASP A 183 3.62 11.40 20.27
C ASP A 183 2.99 10.15 20.90
N ASN A 184 2.27 9.34 20.11
CA ASN A 184 1.75 8.03 20.48
C ASN A 184 2.71 6.86 20.12
N GLY A 185 3.94 7.14 19.72
CA GLY A 185 4.97 6.15 19.48
C GLY A 185 4.78 5.31 18.21
N PHE A 186 4.01 5.79 17.23
CA PHE A 186 3.93 5.17 15.92
C PHE A 186 5.08 5.67 15.05
N LYS A 187 6.05 4.80 14.77
CA LYS A 187 7.31 5.17 14.11
C LYS A 187 7.36 4.92 12.60
N TYR A 188 6.42 4.20 12.06
CA TYR A 188 6.40 3.81 10.64
C TYR A 188 5.06 4.22 10.02
N LEU A 189 5.08 5.25 9.18
CA LEU A 189 3.89 5.86 8.61
C LEU A 189 3.90 5.76 7.09
N GLN A 190 2.76 5.40 6.51
CA GLN A 190 2.55 5.46 5.07
C GLN A 190 1.29 6.27 4.79
N PHE A 191 1.46 7.50 4.28
CA PHE A 191 0.37 8.32 3.79
C PHE A 191 0.06 7.95 2.34
N ILE A 192 -1.19 7.59 2.09
CA ILE A 192 -1.68 7.17 0.78
C ILE A 192 -2.74 8.16 0.33
N PRO A 193 -2.52 8.96 -0.73
CA PRO A 193 -3.52 9.88 -1.24
C PRO A 193 -4.85 9.18 -1.50
N CYS A 194 -5.94 9.77 -1.00
CA CYS A 194 -7.29 9.28 -1.27
C CYS A 194 -7.56 9.30 -2.78
N LEU A 195 -8.03 8.17 -3.30
CA LEU A 195 -8.38 8.05 -4.71
C LEU A 195 -9.86 8.43 -4.91
N ARG A 196 -10.15 9.14 -6.00
CA ARG A 196 -11.54 9.30 -6.46
C ARG A 196 -12.05 8.00 -7.05
N PRO A 197 -13.33 7.67 -6.90
CA PRO A 197 -13.98 6.61 -7.67
C PRO A 197 -13.80 6.79 -9.18
N PHE A 198 -13.97 5.71 -9.94
CA PHE A 198 -13.93 5.80 -11.39
C PHE A 198 -15.08 6.69 -11.90
N GLY A 199 -14.76 7.72 -12.69
CA GLY A 199 -15.75 8.63 -13.25
C GLY A 199 -16.37 9.64 -12.26
N ASP A 200 -15.94 9.69 -11.00
CA ASP A 200 -16.40 10.68 -10.03
C ASP A 200 -15.64 12.00 -10.18
N GLU A 201 -16.36 13.08 -10.52
CA GLU A 201 -15.83 14.44 -10.60
C GLU A 201 -16.36 15.34 -9.46
N SER A 202 -17.07 14.77 -8.49
CA SER A 202 -17.69 15.52 -7.40
C SER A 202 -16.66 16.20 -6.48
N GLU A 203 -17.00 17.37 -5.96
CA GLU A 203 -16.22 18.01 -4.90
C GLU A 203 -16.53 17.35 -3.55
N SER A 204 -15.49 17.02 -2.79
CA SER A 204 -15.63 16.39 -1.48
C SER A 204 -14.39 16.68 -0.63
N GLU A 205 -14.58 16.81 0.69
CA GLU A 205 -13.49 16.88 1.67
C GLU A 205 -12.58 15.62 1.69
N LEU A 206 -12.99 14.56 0.99
CA LEU A 206 -12.18 13.36 0.82
C LEU A 206 -11.01 13.59 -0.17
N TYR A 207 -11.20 14.42 -1.18
CA TYR A 207 -10.24 14.57 -2.26
C TYR A 207 -9.41 15.84 -2.10
N MET A 208 -8.10 15.70 -2.14
CA MET A 208 -7.19 16.83 -2.02
C MET A 208 -7.14 17.67 -3.29
N THR A 209 -7.04 18.98 -3.13
CA THR A 209 -6.51 19.86 -4.17
C THR A 209 -4.98 19.72 -4.27
N SER A 210 -4.41 20.22 -5.37
CA SER A 210 -2.95 20.24 -5.53
C SER A 210 -2.26 21.14 -4.49
N GLU A 211 -2.92 22.21 -4.06
CA GLU A 211 -2.46 23.13 -3.00
C GLU A 211 -2.46 22.47 -1.63
N GLN A 212 -3.52 21.75 -1.29
CA GLN A 212 -3.59 20.97 -0.04
C GLN A 212 -2.48 19.92 0.00
N TYR A 213 -2.26 19.21 -1.12
CA TYR A 213 -1.19 18.23 -1.20
C TYR A 213 0.20 18.87 -1.09
N ALA A 214 0.42 20.04 -1.72
CA ALA A 214 1.66 20.81 -1.57
C ALA A 214 1.90 21.21 -0.11
N ALA A 215 0.88 21.72 0.56
CA ALA A 215 0.94 22.11 1.97
C ALA A 215 1.26 20.90 2.87
N PHE A 216 0.58 19.76 2.65
CA PHE A 216 0.87 18.50 3.35
C PHE A 216 2.34 18.11 3.19
N LEU A 217 2.82 18.02 1.94
CA LEU A 217 4.19 17.61 1.66
C LEU A 217 5.22 18.51 2.35
N ILE A 218 5.07 19.82 2.22
CA ILE A 218 6.01 20.80 2.76
C ILE A 218 6.01 20.77 4.29
N LYS A 219 4.84 20.89 4.92
CA LYS A 219 4.71 20.99 6.38
C LYS A 219 5.14 19.67 7.06
N THR A 220 4.69 18.53 6.54
CA THR A 220 5.01 17.23 7.12
C THR A 220 6.49 16.89 6.92
N PHE A 221 7.08 17.20 5.77
CA PHE A 221 8.51 16.99 5.52
C PHE A 221 9.39 17.86 6.45
N ASN A 222 9.01 19.11 6.73
CA ASN A 222 9.71 19.93 7.70
C ASN A 222 9.72 19.32 9.11
N LEU A 223 8.58 18.75 9.55
CA LEU A 223 8.52 18.02 10.82
C LEU A 223 9.36 16.75 10.81
N TYR A 224 9.29 15.96 9.73
CA TYR A 224 10.08 14.75 9.53
C TYR A 224 11.59 15.04 9.61
N VAL A 225 12.08 16.07 8.91
CA VAL A 225 13.51 16.47 8.97
C VAL A 225 13.88 16.95 10.37
N LYS A 226 13.02 17.75 11.02
CA LYS A 226 13.27 18.26 12.37
C LYS A 226 13.38 17.13 13.40
N ASP A 227 12.50 16.12 13.31
CA ASP A 227 12.54 14.97 14.20
C ASP A 227 13.74 14.07 13.92
N PHE A 228 14.11 13.88 12.63
CA PHE A 228 15.32 13.18 12.23
C PHE A 228 16.59 13.81 12.84
N VAL A 229 16.78 15.11 12.69
CA VAL A 229 17.96 15.86 13.22
C VAL A 229 18.02 15.81 14.75
N ARG A 230 16.87 15.64 15.43
CA ARG A 230 16.80 15.51 16.89
C ARG A 230 16.95 14.09 17.42
N GLY A 231 17.17 13.11 16.54
CA GLY A 231 17.22 11.70 16.92
C GLY A 231 15.86 11.06 17.25
N ASN A 232 14.75 11.75 16.97
CA ASN A 232 13.39 11.26 17.16
C ASN A 232 12.80 10.77 15.83
N TYR A 233 13.54 9.92 15.12
CA TYR A 233 13.16 9.50 13.78
C TYR A 233 11.79 8.80 13.73
N VAL A 234 10.94 9.30 12.85
CA VAL A 234 9.67 8.71 12.42
C VAL A 234 9.76 8.46 10.93
N SER A 235 9.76 7.21 10.51
CA SER A 235 9.76 6.83 9.10
C SER A 235 8.44 7.27 8.44
N VAL A 236 8.55 8.06 7.38
CA VAL A 236 7.44 8.35 6.47
C VAL A 236 7.81 7.80 5.11
N ARG A 237 7.22 6.68 4.72
CA ARG A 237 7.64 5.88 3.55
C ARG A 237 7.85 6.70 2.29
N LEU A 238 6.99 7.69 2.02
CA LEU A 238 7.12 8.57 0.86
C LEU A 238 8.40 9.42 0.94
N PHE A 239 8.69 9.99 2.10
CA PHE A 239 9.87 10.83 2.31
C PHE A 239 11.15 10.02 2.33
N ASP A 240 11.13 8.84 2.95
CA ASP A 240 12.26 7.90 2.94
C ASP A 240 12.63 7.52 1.50
N ASN A 241 11.64 7.23 0.65
CA ASN A 241 11.87 6.94 -0.76
C ASN A 241 12.47 8.14 -1.51
N TRP A 242 12.00 9.37 -1.27
CA TRP A 242 12.60 10.55 -1.90
C TRP A 242 14.02 10.83 -1.40
N VAL A 243 14.30 10.62 -0.11
CA VAL A 243 15.68 10.68 0.43
C VAL A 243 16.56 9.66 -0.28
N ARG A 244 16.12 8.41 -0.44
CA ARG A 244 16.86 7.39 -1.21
C ARG A 244 17.11 7.82 -2.65
N MET A 245 16.08 8.32 -3.34
CA MET A 245 16.22 8.82 -4.72
C MET A 245 17.19 10.01 -4.82
N PHE A 246 17.17 10.92 -3.84
CA PHE A 246 18.12 12.02 -3.75
C PHE A 246 19.57 11.51 -3.60
N LEU A 247 19.75 10.42 -2.86
CA LEU A 247 21.02 9.71 -2.68
C LEU A 247 21.35 8.77 -3.86
N LYS A 248 20.59 8.83 -4.96
CA LYS A 248 20.75 8.02 -6.19
C LYS A 248 20.44 6.52 -5.99
N GLU A 249 19.68 6.17 -4.97
CA GLU A 249 19.16 4.81 -4.77
C GLU A 249 17.80 4.64 -5.49
N LYS A 250 17.42 3.39 -5.74
CA LYS A 250 16.10 3.08 -6.34
C LYS A 250 14.99 3.25 -5.31
N PRO A 251 13.83 3.81 -5.70
CA PRO A 251 12.67 3.83 -4.82
C PRO A 251 12.07 2.43 -4.65
N GLU A 252 11.44 2.19 -3.51
CA GLU A 252 10.69 0.96 -3.22
C GLU A 252 9.24 1.03 -3.68
N GLN A 253 8.65 2.23 -3.68
CA GLN A 253 7.28 2.44 -4.11
C GLN A 253 7.17 2.48 -5.63
N CYS A 254 6.31 1.63 -6.23
CA CYS A 254 6.06 1.61 -7.67
C CYS A 254 5.62 2.98 -8.20
N GLY A 255 4.80 3.72 -7.44
CA GLY A 255 4.37 5.08 -7.79
C GLY A 255 5.51 6.09 -7.96
N LEU A 256 6.72 5.80 -7.50
CA LEU A 256 7.90 6.65 -7.67
C LEU A 256 8.85 6.15 -8.77
N CYS A 257 8.52 5.07 -9.45
CA CYS A 257 9.31 4.56 -10.58
C CYS A 257 9.06 5.35 -11.88
N GLY A 258 7.98 6.13 -11.95
CA GLY A 258 7.57 6.89 -13.13
C GLY A 258 6.68 6.10 -14.10
N HIS A 259 6.58 4.81 -13.90
CA HIS A 259 5.75 3.89 -14.65
C HIS A 259 5.26 2.75 -13.74
N CYS A 260 4.26 2.01 -14.17
CA CYS A 260 3.84 0.80 -13.48
C CYS A 260 4.94 -0.27 -13.56
N THR A 261 5.11 -1.03 -12.50
CA THR A 261 6.04 -2.15 -12.42
C THR A 261 5.26 -3.45 -12.42
N HIS A 262 5.91 -4.55 -12.77
CA HIS A 262 5.30 -5.88 -12.67
C HIS A 262 4.85 -6.14 -11.23
N GLN A 263 3.57 -6.31 -11.07
CA GLN A 263 2.92 -6.73 -9.84
C GLN A 263 1.89 -7.80 -10.16
N LEU A 264 1.59 -8.64 -9.23
CA LEU A 264 0.54 -9.64 -9.40
C LEU A 264 -0.44 -9.54 -8.25
N VAL A 265 -1.71 -9.35 -8.57
CA VAL A 265 -2.81 -9.35 -7.61
C VAL A 265 -3.68 -10.55 -7.90
N VAL A 266 -4.05 -11.29 -6.84
CA VAL A 266 -4.84 -12.52 -6.95
C VAL A 266 -6.11 -12.39 -6.11
N GLU A 267 -7.25 -12.51 -6.76
CA GLU A 267 -8.57 -12.47 -6.14
C GLU A 267 -8.99 -13.81 -5.53
N GLY A 268 -10.01 -13.78 -4.67
CA GLY A 268 -10.53 -14.96 -3.96
C GLY A 268 -10.88 -16.16 -4.85
N ASN A 269 -11.31 -15.92 -6.09
CA ASN A 269 -11.59 -16.97 -7.08
C ASN A 269 -10.38 -17.41 -7.90
N GLY A 270 -9.20 -16.80 -7.67
CA GLY A 270 -7.96 -17.06 -8.40
C GLY A 270 -7.75 -16.23 -9.66
N ASN A 271 -8.58 -15.23 -9.93
CA ASN A 271 -8.36 -14.28 -11.01
C ASN A 271 -7.10 -13.44 -10.74
N LEU A 272 -6.32 -13.17 -11.80
CA LEU A 272 -5.02 -12.51 -11.78
C LEU A 272 -5.13 -11.14 -12.42
N TYR A 273 -4.53 -10.11 -11.77
CA TYR A 273 -4.59 -8.72 -12.22
C TYR A 273 -3.21 -8.04 -12.08
N PRO A 274 -2.93 -6.99 -12.90
CA PRO A 274 -1.62 -6.32 -12.90
C PRO A 274 -1.45 -5.33 -11.75
N CYS A 275 -2.53 -4.87 -11.13
CA CYS A 275 -2.49 -3.83 -10.09
C CYS A 275 -3.71 -3.89 -9.19
N ASP A 276 -3.52 -3.57 -7.91
CA ASP A 276 -4.57 -3.48 -6.89
C ASP A 276 -5.70 -2.50 -7.25
N PHE A 277 -5.34 -1.41 -7.89
CA PHE A 277 -6.29 -0.36 -8.32
C PHE A 277 -7.01 -0.67 -9.63
N PHE A 278 -6.69 -1.77 -10.28
CA PHE A 278 -7.23 -2.18 -11.58
C PHE A 278 -7.63 -3.66 -11.57
N CYS A 279 -8.22 -4.14 -10.45
CA CYS A 279 -8.85 -5.45 -10.40
C CYS A 279 -10.24 -5.40 -11.06
N THR A 280 -10.32 -4.94 -12.31
CA THR A 280 -11.52 -4.81 -13.15
C THR A 280 -11.49 -5.84 -14.27
N ASP A 281 -12.64 -6.13 -14.89
CA ASP A 281 -12.72 -7.13 -15.95
C ASP A 281 -11.85 -6.80 -17.15
N GLU A 282 -11.69 -5.52 -17.45
CA GLU A 282 -10.78 -5.01 -18.49
C GLU A 282 -9.35 -5.51 -18.30
N TRP A 283 -8.84 -5.54 -17.07
CA TRP A 283 -7.45 -5.86 -16.75
C TRP A 283 -7.24 -7.29 -16.21
N LEU A 284 -8.19 -8.19 -16.48
CA LEU A 284 -8.04 -9.60 -16.15
C LEU A 284 -6.92 -10.24 -16.97
N LEU A 285 -5.86 -10.69 -16.30
CA LEU A 285 -4.72 -11.40 -16.94
C LEU A 285 -4.97 -12.89 -17.15
N GLY A 286 -5.93 -13.46 -16.44
CA GLY A 286 -6.26 -14.87 -16.47
C GLY A 286 -6.69 -15.38 -15.10
N ASN A 287 -6.72 -16.70 -14.91
CA ASN A 287 -7.04 -17.32 -13.63
C ASN A 287 -6.00 -18.38 -13.28
N ILE A 288 -5.58 -18.46 -12.02
CA ILE A 288 -4.53 -19.38 -11.55
C ILE A 288 -4.81 -20.86 -11.82
N LYS A 289 -6.05 -21.20 -12.14
CA LYS A 289 -6.42 -22.58 -12.57
C LYS A 289 -5.79 -22.95 -13.91
N ASN A 290 -5.64 -21.97 -14.81
CA ASN A 290 -5.21 -22.18 -16.20
C ASN A 290 -4.03 -21.29 -16.62
N THR A 291 -3.66 -20.29 -15.81
CA THR A 291 -2.61 -19.31 -16.09
C THR A 291 -1.58 -19.34 -14.97
N SER A 292 -0.33 -19.67 -15.25
CA SER A 292 0.74 -19.62 -14.25
C SER A 292 1.11 -18.18 -13.88
N VAL A 293 1.79 -17.99 -12.75
CA VAL A 293 2.36 -16.70 -12.35
C VAL A 293 3.28 -16.15 -13.45
N GLU A 294 4.12 -16.98 -14.05
CA GLU A 294 5.00 -16.60 -15.15
C GLU A 294 4.20 -16.09 -16.36
N ALA A 295 3.20 -16.87 -16.81
CA ALA A 295 2.38 -16.51 -17.97
C ALA A 295 1.59 -15.21 -17.73
N ALA A 296 1.15 -14.94 -16.50
CA ALA A 296 0.48 -13.70 -16.16
C ALA A 296 1.44 -12.50 -16.24
N LEU A 297 2.65 -12.62 -15.68
CA LEU A 297 3.64 -11.54 -15.60
C LEU A 297 4.36 -11.26 -16.93
N THR A 298 4.37 -12.22 -17.87
CA THR A 298 5.00 -12.08 -19.19
C THR A 298 3.98 -11.99 -20.34
N GLY A 299 2.69 -11.92 -20.00
CA GLY A 299 1.60 -11.88 -20.96
C GLY A 299 1.45 -10.51 -21.63
N LYS A 300 0.93 -10.51 -22.87
CA LYS A 300 0.72 -9.27 -23.66
C LYS A 300 -0.12 -8.22 -22.92
N LYS A 301 -1.10 -8.63 -22.11
CA LYS A 301 -1.98 -7.72 -21.38
C LYS A 301 -1.26 -7.01 -20.22
N GLU A 302 -0.36 -7.72 -19.56
CA GLU A 302 0.54 -7.13 -18.55
C GLU A 302 1.48 -6.09 -19.19
N GLU A 303 2.10 -6.45 -20.32
CA GLU A 303 2.95 -5.52 -21.09
C GLU A 303 2.17 -4.28 -21.56
N GLU A 304 0.92 -4.46 -22.01
CA GLU A 304 0.04 -3.37 -22.38
C GLU A 304 -0.26 -2.44 -21.22
N PHE A 305 -0.61 -3.00 -20.06
CA PHE A 305 -0.87 -2.25 -18.83
C PHE A 305 0.32 -1.37 -18.44
N ILE A 306 1.54 -1.94 -18.50
CA ILE A 306 2.77 -1.19 -18.19
C ILE A 306 3.03 -0.13 -19.26
N ARG A 307 2.91 -0.47 -20.54
CA ARG A 307 3.14 0.44 -21.67
C ARG A 307 2.25 1.69 -21.60
N GLU A 308 0.97 1.56 -21.26
CA GLU A 308 0.07 2.70 -21.09
C GLU A 308 0.51 3.65 -19.97
N SER A 309 1.24 3.14 -18.96
CA SER A 309 1.75 3.97 -17.87
C SER A 309 2.99 4.79 -18.24
N LEU A 310 3.67 4.43 -19.34
CA LEU A 310 4.93 5.04 -19.77
C LEU A 310 4.77 6.40 -20.43
N ALA A 311 3.56 6.80 -20.83
CA ALA A 311 3.32 8.07 -21.53
C ALA A 311 3.67 9.25 -20.60
N PRO A 312 4.80 9.95 -20.81
CA PRO A 312 5.15 11.11 -20.00
C PRO A 312 4.27 12.29 -20.42
N ASP A 313 3.86 13.08 -19.44
CA ASP A 313 3.27 14.39 -19.69
C ASP A 313 4.31 15.30 -20.38
N GLU A 314 3.89 16.03 -21.42
CA GLU A 314 4.75 16.99 -22.15
C GLU A 314 5.41 18.01 -21.21
N ARG A 315 4.72 18.39 -20.11
CA ARG A 315 5.23 19.28 -19.06
C ARG A 315 6.47 18.72 -18.31
N CYS A 316 6.73 17.43 -18.47
CA CYS A 316 7.89 16.76 -17.85
C CYS A 316 9.17 16.95 -18.70
N LYS A 317 9.04 17.32 -19.98
CA LYS A 317 10.20 17.60 -20.84
C LYS A 317 10.98 18.80 -20.31
N GLY A 318 12.25 18.60 -19.95
CA GLY A 318 13.11 19.63 -19.37
C GLY A 318 12.80 20.04 -17.93
N CYS A 319 11.88 19.37 -17.24
CA CYS A 319 11.58 19.67 -15.85
C CYS A 319 12.75 19.26 -14.93
N ARG A 320 13.32 20.22 -14.21
CA ARG A 320 14.46 19.98 -13.28
C ARG A 320 14.15 19.00 -12.14
N PHE A 321 12.86 18.81 -11.81
CA PHE A 321 12.42 17.91 -10.75
C PHE A 321 12.04 16.51 -11.25
N PHE A 322 12.05 16.28 -12.57
CA PHE A 322 11.72 14.99 -13.15
C PHE A 322 12.49 13.81 -12.54
N PRO A 323 13.80 13.91 -12.22
CA PRO A 323 14.53 12.81 -11.60
C PRO A 323 13.96 12.33 -10.26
N LEU A 324 13.26 13.20 -9.51
CA LEU A 324 12.64 12.89 -8.22
C LEU A 324 11.12 12.66 -8.35
N CYS A 325 10.43 13.45 -9.17
CA CYS A 325 8.98 13.36 -9.36
C CYS A 325 8.58 12.23 -10.32
N ARG A 326 9.37 11.99 -11.39
CA ARG A 326 9.15 11.00 -12.44
C ARG A 326 7.72 11.03 -13.04
N GLY A 327 7.13 12.22 -13.14
CA GLY A 327 5.82 12.40 -13.78
C GLY A 327 4.63 11.94 -12.94
N GLN A 328 4.69 12.10 -11.62
CA GLN A 328 3.61 11.80 -10.65
C GLN A 328 3.32 10.30 -10.41
N GLY A 329 4.02 9.39 -11.07
CA GLY A 329 4.14 7.98 -10.73
C GLY A 329 2.93 7.10 -11.00
N CYS A 330 1.95 7.06 -10.13
CA CYS A 330 0.87 6.07 -10.17
C CYS A 330 -0.16 6.32 -11.29
N LYS A 331 -0.37 5.33 -12.18
CA LYS A 331 -1.37 5.37 -13.25
C LYS A 331 -2.76 5.74 -12.73
N ARG A 332 -3.20 5.13 -11.61
CA ARG A 332 -4.54 5.39 -11.02
C ARG A 332 -4.68 6.81 -10.47
N GLN A 333 -3.64 7.35 -9.86
CA GLN A 333 -3.67 8.74 -9.37
C GLN A 333 -3.76 9.74 -10.54
N LYS A 334 -3.02 9.51 -11.62
CA LYS A 334 -3.03 10.38 -12.79
C LYS A 334 -4.40 10.50 -13.47
N LEU A 335 -5.29 9.53 -13.31
CA LEU A 335 -6.63 9.59 -13.89
C LEU A 335 -7.50 10.69 -13.25
N HIS A 336 -7.23 11.07 -12.00
CA HIS A 336 -8.15 11.91 -11.23
C HIS A 336 -7.48 13.08 -10.50
N ALA A 337 -6.16 13.16 -10.49
CA ALA A 337 -5.44 14.21 -9.77
C ALA A 337 -4.18 14.65 -10.51
N ASP A 338 -4.07 15.94 -10.75
CA ASP A 338 -2.83 16.56 -11.23
C ASP A 338 -2.06 17.19 -10.05
N TYR A 339 -1.12 16.45 -9.52
CA TYR A 339 -0.26 16.92 -8.44
C TYR A 339 1.07 17.55 -8.92
N CYS A 340 1.20 17.91 -10.20
CA CYS A 340 2.41 18.53 -10.74
C CYS A 340 2.80 19.80 -9.99
N PHE A 341 1.82 20.65 -9.68
CA PHE A 341 2.04 21.84 -8.85
C PHE A 341 2.56 21.49 -7.47
N ALA A 342 1.94 20.51 -6.79
CA ALA A 342 2.34 20.10 -5.45
C ALA A 342 3.78 19.60 -5.39
N TYR A 343 4.19 18.76 -6.32
CA TYR A 343 5.56 18.28 -6.39
C TYR A 343 6.58 19.37 -6.71
N LYS A 344 6.26 20.29 -7.65
CA LYS A 344 7.13 21.43 -7.95
C LYS A 344 7.29 22.34 -6.75
N ALA A 345 6.21 22.68 -6.05
CA ALA A 345 6.23 23.50 -4.84
C ALA A 345 7.05 22.83 -3.74
N PHE A 346 6.82 21.54 -3.50
CA PHE A 346 7.55 20.76 -2.50
C PHE A 346 9.06 20.71 -2.78
N PHE A 347 9.48 20.30 -3.97
CA PHE A 347 10.89 20.21 -4.27
C PHE A 347 11.56 21.57 -4.33
N SER A 348 10.89 22.63 -4.81
CA SER A 348 11.42 24.00 -4.77
C SER A 348 11.70 24.46 -3.35
N SER A 349 10.82 24.15 -2.40
CA SER A 349 10.93 24.62 -1.01
C SER A 349 11.83 23.70 -0.16
N CYS A 350 11.78 22.39 -0.36
CA CYS A 350 12.34 21.42 0.56
C CYS A 350 13.66 20.77 0.07
N LEU A 351 14.04 20.92 -1.21
CA LEU A 351 15.26 20.31 -1.74
C LEU A 351 16.54 20.62 -0.91
N PRO A 352 16.74 21.83 -0.37
CA PRO A 352 17.88 22.10 0.50
C PRO A 352 17.92 21.25 1.77
N LEU A 353 16.75 20.84 2.29
CA LEU A 353 16.64 20.05 3.51
C LEU A 353 17.10 18.59 3.31
N PHE A 354 17.03 18.06 2.08
CA PHE A 354 17.54 16.72 1.77
C PHE A 354 19.04 16.56 2.06
N ARG A 355 19.78 17.68 2.08
CA ARG A 355 21.22 17.67 2.43
C ARG A 355 21.49 17.22 3.86
N ALA A 356 20.52 17.32 4.76
CA ALA A 356 20.66 16.82 6.13
C ALA A 356 20.92 15.32 6.17
N PHE A 357 20.32 14.55 5.24
CA PHE A 357 20.48 13.10 5.14
C PHE A 357 21.76 12.66 4.44
N GLY A 358 22.39 13.52 3.63
CA GLY A 358 23.65 13.22 2.94
C GLY A 358 24.90 13.37 3.83
N ARG A 359 24.80 14.14 4.92
CA ARG A 359 25.94 14.39 5.82
C ARG A 359 26.24 13.23 6.76
N GLU A 360 25.23 12.43 7.12
CA GLU A 360 25.40 11.29 8.03
C GLU A 360 26.04 10.05 7.36
N LYS A 361 25.92 9.89 6.03
CA LYS A 361 26.65 8.80 5.32
C LYS A 361 28.15 9.04 5.18
N GLN A 362 28.66 10.23 5.51
CA GLN A 362 30.10 10.54 5.50
C GLN A 362 30.77 10.44 6.89
N GLY A 363 30.01 10.05 7.90
CA GLY A 363 30.45 10.00 9.31
C GLY A 363 30.37 8.63 9.98
N PHE A 364 30.29 7.52 9.20
CA PHE A 364 30.44 6.15 9.71
C PHE A 364 31.53 5.41 8.96
#